data_dfaa436457429db018a3970cf68ea390
#
_entry.id   dfaa436457429db018a3970cf68ea390
#
_cell.length_a   1.000
_cell.length_b   1.000
_cell.length_c   1.000
_cell.angle_alpha   90.00
_cell.angle_beta   90.00
_cell.angle_gamma   90.00
#
_symmetry.space_group_name_H-M   'P 1'
#
loop_
_entity.id
_entity.type
_entity.pdbx_description
1 polymer ?
#
loop_
_entity_poly.entity_id
_entity_poly.type
_entity_poly.pdbx_seq_one_letter_code
_entity_poly.pdbx_strand_id
1 'polypeptide(L)'
;MDPNNLDRDFKLISKFNGVCLNIEEKTRLEIGLQELMISEKNESLKFWGKIPGDDSDYYIALATNYKNHYEFPEKKFYFSTPNFVFELLPETFEYHDKDFLDSYYKPLKGNPNLVIKQYGGAAPAEGENPENNNENPPPENPENPEENKPATTNIQDPDASVDDNAPIPEPPKENFTEKLKLSYLVRQIDYDTNIFPEGALCLTTDHEIRVNKSFKGLCKENIGNMEKFLHFRRVSQEKRDLINQPDAVFRYDIFDDITKDTVKGSWTIELDPTKTICNLRSLLWPGYFAVHQSGTKNYCGVYLGNGFKNAELPFMI
;
A
#
# COMPACT_ATOMS: atom_id res chain seq x y z
N MET A 1 -12.26 6.53 3.09
CA MET A 1 -13.68 6.97 2.95
C MET A 1 -14.61 5.77 2.93
N ASP A 2 -15.73 5.83 3.61
CA ASP A 2 -16.75 4.76 3.61
C ASP A 2 -17.49 4.76 2.26
N PRO A 3 -17.69 3.60 1.60
CA PRO A 3 -18.41 3.51 0.33
C PRO A 3 -19.80 4.18 0.36
N ASN A 4 -20.53 4.03 1.44
CA ASN A 4 -21.87 4.59 1.59
C ASN A 4 -21.91 6.13 1.77
N ASN A 5 -20.78 6.75 2.05
CA ASN A 5 -20.66 8.18 2.34
C ASN A 5 -19.74 8.93 1.37
N LEU A 6 -19.32 8.29 0.27
CA LEU A 6 -18.33 8.84 -0.67
C LEU A 6 -18.68 10.25 -1.16
N ASP A 7 -19.91 10.48 -1.62
CA ASP A 7 -20.30 11.78 -2.16
C ASP A 7 -20.24 12.90 -1.10
N ARG A 8 -20.69 12.60 0.14
CA ARG A 8 -20.59 13.55 1.24
C ARG A 8 -19.15 13.89 1.58
N ASP A 9 -18.31 12.86 1.70
CA ASP A 9 -16.93 13.00 2.11
C ASP A 9 -16.10 13.73 1.03
N PHE A 10 -16.35 13.44 -0.24
CA PHE A 10 -15.73 14.18 -1.34
C PHE A 10 -16.17 15.65 -1.41
N LYS A 11 -17.42 15.96 -1.10
CA LYS A 11 -17.89 17.36 -0.99
C LYS A 11 -17.15 18.12 0.11
N LEU A 12 -16.89 17.47 1.25
CA LEU A 12 -16.13 18.08 2.34
C LEU A 12 -14.66 18.31 1.93
N ILE A 13 -14.03 17.31 1.32
CA ILE A 13 -12.63 17.42 0.89
C ILE A 13 -12.46 18.45 -0.22
N SER A 14 -13.34 18.46 -1.22
CA SER A 14 -13.25 19.40 -2.34
C SER A 14 -13.43 20.84 -1.91
N LYS A 15 -14.21 21.09 -0.86
CA LYS A 15 -14.40 22.44 -0.29
C LYS A 15 -13.09 23.08 0.17
N PHE A 16 -12.20 22.28 0.77
CA PHE A 16 -10.93 22.77 1.32
C PHE A 16 -9.76 22.62 0.35
N ASN A 17 -9.76 21.57 -0.46
CA ASN A 17 -8.58 21.19 -1.23
C ASN A 17 -8.77 21.40 -2.76
N GLY A 18 -9.99 21.66 -3.23
CA GLY A 18 -10.28 21.85 -4.63
C GLY A 18 -10.14 20.60 -5.50
N VAL A 19 -9.91 19.43 -4.88
CA VAL A 19 -9.70 18.16 -5.59
C VAL A 19 -10.92 17.27 -5.40
N CYS A 20 -11.37 16.64 -6.48
CA CYS A 20 -12.50 15.73 -6.46
C CYS A 20 -12.40 14.72 -7.62
N LEU A 21 -13.04 13.58 -7.48
CA LEU A 21 -13.29 12.68 -8.59
C LEU A 21 -14.46 13.20 -9.42
N ASN A 22 -14.50 12.87 -10.70
CA ASN A 22 -15.65 13.17 -11.55
C ASN A 22 -16.87 12.30 -11.16
N ILE A 23 -18.04 12.62 -11.70
CA ILE A 23 -19.27 11.93 -11.32
C ILE A 23 -19.27 10.48 -11.79
N GLU A 24 -18.75 10.21 -12.98
CA GLU A 24 -18.67 8.87 -13.54
C GLU A 24 -17.73 7.99 -12.70
N GLU A 25 -16.54 8.51 -12.37
CA GLU A 25 -15.59 7.82 -11.49
C GLU A 25 -16.21 7.49 -10.14
N LYS A 26 -16.91 8.45 -9.51
CA LYS A 26 -17.55 8.23 -8.21
C LYS A 26 -18.60 7.13 -8.27
N THR A 27 -19.46 7.15 -9.28
CA THR A 27 -20.55 6.17 -9.41
C THR A 27 -20.00 4.77 -9.65
N ARG A 28 -19.02 4.64 -10.57
CA ARG A 28 -18.38 3.35 -10.85
C ARG A 28 -17.58 2.83 -9.66
N LEU A 29 -16.89 3.73 -8.96
CA LEU A 29 -16.15 3.41 -7.76
C LEU A 29 -17.08 2.89 -6.64
N GLU A 30 -18.22 3.53 -6.42
CA GLU A 30 -19.21 3.10 -5.44
C GLU A 30 -19.71 1.69 -5.74
N ILE A 31 -20.04 1.38 -7.00
CA ILE A 31 -20.47 0.07 -7.43
C ILE A 31 -19.35 -0.97 -7.22
N GLY A 32 -18.14 -0.70 -7.70
CA GLY A 32 -17.01 -1.62 -7.55
C GLY A 32 -16.64 -1.89 -6.09
N LEU A 33 -16.73 -0.90 -5.20
CA LEU A 33 -16.52 -1.10 -3.78
C LEU A 33 -17.63 -1.91 -3.12
N GLN A 34 -18.88 -1.77 -3.56
CA GLN A 34 -20.00 -2.59 -3.07
C GLN A 34 -19.85 -4.05 -3.52
N GLU A 35 -19.45 -4.29 -4.76
CA GLU A 35 -19.14 -5.63 -5.26
C GLU A 35 -17.99 -6.28 -4.47
N LEU A 36 -16.92 -5.52 -4.21
CA LEU A 36 -15.81 -5.99 -3.38
C LEU A 36 -16.25 -6.31 -1.94
N MET A 37 -17.14 -5.52 -1.36
CA MET A 37 -17.66 -5.75 -0.01
C MET A 37 -18.51 -7.03 0.07
N ILE A 38 -19.21 -7.38 -1.00
CA ILE A 38 -20.02 -8.60 -1.09
C ILE A 38 -19.12 -9.83 -1.31
N SER A 39 -18.12 -9.72 -2.18
CA SER A 39 -17.22 -10.84 -2.51
C SER A 39 -16.29 -11.20 -1.35
N GLU A 40 -15.78 -10.19 -0.67
CA GLU A 40 -14.81 -10.32 0.42
C GLU A 40 -15.48 -10.10 1.78
N LYS A 41 -15.38 -11.07 2.68
CA LYS A 41 -15.96 -11.00 4.03
C LYS A 41 -15.12 -10.16 4.98
N ASN A 42 -14.78 -8.94 4.59
CA ASN A 42 -14.03 -8.00 5.43
C ASN A 42 -14.96 -7.25 6.39
N GLU A 43 -14.47 -6.93 7.60
CA GLU A 43 -15.26 -6.20 8.60
C GLU A 43 -15.46 -4.73 8.24
N SER A 44 -14.49 -4.12 7.58
CA SER A 44 -14.52 -2.74 7.15
C SER A 44 -13.83 -2.58 5.81
N LEU A 45 -14.49 -1.94 4.86
CA LEU A 45 -13.94 -1.58 3.56
C LEU A 45 -14.03 -0.07 3.40
N LYS A 46 -12.94 0.55 2.95
CA LYS A 46 -12.86 2.01 2.71
C LYS A 46 -12.18 2.29 1.38
N PHE A 47 -12.65 3.29 0.68
CA PHE A 47 -11.87 3.88 -0.39
C PHE A 47 -10.64 4.57 0.21
N TRP A 48 -9.45 4.14 -0.20
CA TRP A 48 -8.20 4.66 0.30
C TRP A 48 -7.70 5.85 -0.51
N GLY A 49 -7.80 5.77 -1.85
CA GLY A 49 -7.35 6.86 -2.69
C GLY A 49 -7.16 6.50 -4.17
N LYS A 50 -6.64 7.48 -4.90
CA LYS A 50 -6.31 7.39 -6.32
C LYS A 50 -4.87 7.83 -6.54
N ILE A 51 -4.11 7.05 -7.30
CA ILE A 51 -2.76 7.39 -7.75
C ILE A 51 -2.78 7.45 -9.28
N PRO A 52 -2.52 8.62 -9.90
CA PRO A 52 -2.47 8.73 -11.34
C PRO A 52 -1.26 7.97 -11.91
N GLY A 53 -1.47 7.34 -13.05
CA GLY A 53 -0.42 6.79 -13.90
C GLY A 53 -0.37 7.55 -15.23
N ASP A 54 0.68 7.33 -16.02
CA ASP A 54 0.84 7.99 -17.32
C ASP A 54 -0.25 7.56 -18.31
N ASP A 55 -0.56 6.26 -18.35
CA ASP A 55 -1.55 5.69 -19.28
C ASP A 55 -2.91 5.47 -18.60
N SER A 56 -2.90 5.11 -17.33
CA SER A 56 -4.10 4.72 -16.58
C SER A 56 -3.94 4.96 -15.08
N ASP A 57 -5.01 5.40 -14.44
CA ASP A 57 -5.03 5.68 -13.00
C ASP A 57 -5.30 4.41 -12.18
N TYR A 58 -4.77 4.39 -10.95
CA TYR A 58 -5.04 3.35 -9.98
C TYR A 58 -5.98 3.84 -8.88
N TYR A 59 -7.06 3.08 -8.66
CA TYR A 59 -8.00 3.29 -7.56
C TYR A 59 -7.75 2.23 -6.50
N ILE A 60 -7.62 2.65 -5.24
CA ILE A 60 -7.17 1.77 -4.16
C ILE A 60 -8.22 1.73 -3.06
N ALA A 61 -8.53 0.52 -2.61
CA ALA A 61 -9.40 0.25 -1.49
C ALA A 61 -8.62 -0.40 -0.34
N LEU A 62 -8.97 -0.04 0.88
CA LEU A 62 -8.42 -0.58 2.12
C LEU A 62 -9.49 -1.39 2.84
N ALA A 63 -9.25 -2.67 3.01
CA ALA A 63 -10.01 -3.53 3.91
C ALA A 63 -9.28 -3.67 5.25
N THR A 64 -10.04 -3.65 6.34
CA THR A 64 -9.51 -3.77 7.69
C THR A 64 -10.26 -4.84 8.47
N ASN A 65 -9.54 -5.78 9.06
CA ASN A 65 -10.05 -6.85 9.90
C ASN A 65 -9.55 -6.67 11.34
N TYR A 66 -10.47 -6.60 12.30
CA TYR A 66 -10.18 -6.33 13.71
C TYR A 66 -10.12 -7.60 14.59
N LYS A 67 -10.10 -8.79 13.98
CA LYS A 67 -10.27 -10.08 14.70
C LYS A 67 -9.00 -10.63 15.34
N ASN A 68 -7.85 -10.00 15.13
CA ASN A 68 -6.59 -10.53 15.62
C ASN A 68 -6.33 -10.05 17.05
N HIS A 69 -6.28 -10.99 18.01
CA HIS A 69 -5.94 -10.72 19.39
C HIS A 69 -4.51 -10.18 19.52
N TYR A 70 -4.31 -9.16 20.34
CA TYR A 70 -3.00 -8.52 20.64
C TYR A 70 -2.29 -7.87 19.46
N GLU A 71 -2.88 -7.88 18.28
CA GLU A 71 -2.24 -7.33 17.12
C GLU A 71 -3.00 -6.13 16.58
N PHE A 72 -2.25 -5.31 15.89
CA PHE A 72 -2.84 -4.22 15.10
C PHE A 72 -3.75 -4.84 14.02
N PRO A 73 -4.91 -4.24 13.73
CA PRO A 73 -5.83 -4.76 12.72
C PRO A 73 -5.13 -5.05 11.40
N GLU A 74 -5.44 -6.19 10.81
CA GLU A 74 -4.92 -6.59 9.52
C GLU A 74 -5.46 -5.66 8.43
N LYS A 75 -4.56 -5.12 7.61
CA LYS A 75 -4.88 -4.26 6.48
C LYS A 75 -4.64 -5.01 5.17
N LYS A 76 -5.65 -5.10 4.32
CA LYS A 76 -5.55 -5.62 2.95
C LYS A 76 -5.83 -4.49 1.98
N PHE A 77 -4.96 -4.36 0.99
CA PHE A 77 -5.11 -3.35 -0.05
C PHE A 77 -5.56 -4.01 -1.34
N TYR A 78 -6.53 -3.42 -1.98
CA TYR A 78 -7.03 -3.81 -3.28
C TYR A 78 -6.81 -2.65 -4.25
N PHE A 79 -6.48 -2.95 -5.48
CA PHE A 79 -6.32 -1.95 -6.53
C PHE A 79 -7.24 -2.25 -7.69
N SER A 80 -7.59 -1.22 -8.42
CA SER A 80 -8.31 -1.31 -9.67
C SER A 80 -7.77 -0.28 -10.65
N THR A 81 -7.83 -0.60 -11.91
CA THR A 81 -7.68 0.33 -13.03
C THR A 81 -9.04 0.99 -13.33
N PRO A 82 -9.23 1.85 -14.34
CA PRO A 82 -10.52 2.47 -14.65
C PRO A 82 -11.69 1.52 -14.97
N ASN A 83 -11.46 0.21 -14.97
CA ASN A 83 -12.51 -0.80 -15.04
C ASN A 83 -13.28 -0.99 -13.72
N PHE A 84 -12.72 -0.50 -12.60
CA PHE A 84 -13.26 -0.62 -11.24
C PHE A 84 -13.49 -2.07 -10.75
N VAL A 85 -12.81 -3.04 -11.35
CA VAL A 85 -12.70 -4.40 -10.83
C VAL A 85 -11.50 -4.46 -9.89
N PHE A 86 -11.76 -4.75 -8.61
CA PHE A 86 -10.72 -4.72 -7.59
C PHE A 86 -9.99 -6.06 -7.47
N GLU A 87 -8.67 -6.00 -7.47
CA GLU A 87 -7.77 -7.12 -7.24
C GLU A 87 -6.93 -6.90 -6.00
N LEU A 88 -6.57 -7.98 -5.30
CA LEU A 88 -5.72 -7.90 -4.11
C LEU A 88 -4.28 -7.49 -4.50
N LEU A 89 -3.72 -6.53 -3.77
CA LEU A 89 -2.30 -6.20 -3.83
C LEU A 89 -1.48 -7.23 -3.04
N PRO A 90 -0.32 -7.65 -3.54
CA PRO A 90 0.54 -8.60 -2.86
C PRO A 90 1.02 -8.05 -1.51
N GLU A 91 1.13 -8.92 -0.51
CA GLU A 91 1.52 -8.53 0.86
C GLU A 91 3.02 -8.63 1.11
N THR A 92 3.67 -9.55 0.44
CA THR A 92 5.09 -9.86 0.66
C THR A 92 5.99 -9.06 -0.25
N PHE A 93 6.94 -8.37 0.38
CA PHE A 93 8.11 -7.80 -0.29
C PHE A 93 9.33 -8.55 0.20
N GLU A 94 10.13 -9.07 -0.70
CA GLU A 94 11.49 -9.42 -0.37
C GLU A 94 12.27 -8.14 -0.11
N TYR A 95 12.89 -8.05 1.06
CA TYR A 95 13.60 -6.86 1.54
C TYR A 95 14.74 -6.39 0.64
N HIS A 96 15.18 -7.23 -0.31
CA HIS A 96 16.27 -6.92 -1.24
C HIS A 96 15.94 -5.81 -2.26
N ASP A 97 14.67 -5.50 -2.46
CA ASP A 97 14.27 -4.49 -3.43
C ASP A 97 13.93 -3.14 -2.82
N LYS A 98 13.99 -3.02 -1.50
CA LYS A 98 13.65 -1.78 -0.80
C LYS A 98 14.54 -0.62 -1.22
N ASP A 99 15.85 -0.82 -1.25
CA ASP A 99 16.82 0.21 -1.65
C ASP A 99 16.63 0.61 -3.11
N PHE A 100 16.26 -0.34 -3.96
CA PHE A 100 15.92 -0.07 -5.35
C PHE A 100 14.64 0.75 -5.47
N LEU A 101 13.62 0.42 -4.69
CA LEU A 101 12.34 1.12 -4.66
C LEU A 101 12.48 2.53 -4.13
N ASP A 102 13.25 2.72 -3.06
CA ASP A 102 13.52 4.02 -2.45
C ASP A 102 14.29 4.95 -3.41
N SER A 103 15.10 4.39 -4.32
CA SER A 103 15.84 5.14 -5.36
C SER A 103 15.05 5.34 -6.67
N TYR A 104 13.88 4.70 -6.82
CA TYR A 104 13.13 4.71 -8.07
C TYR A 104 12.02 5.75 -8.12
N TYR A 105 12.35 6.97 -8.53
CA TYR A 105 11.43 8.12 -8.59
C TYR A 105 10.63 8.27 -9.89
N LYS A 106 10.48 7.21 -10.70
CA LYS A 106 9.66 7.31 -11.91
C LYS A 106 8.18 7.20 -11.59
N PRO A 107 7.28 7.94 -12.29
CA PRO A 107 5.84 7.80 -12.13
C PRO A 107 5.38 6.38 -12.45
N LEU A 108 4.16 6.03 -12.03
CA LEU A 108 3.50 4.80 -12.44
C LEU A 108 3.00 4.95 -13.87
N LYS A 109 3.08 3.89 -14.67
CA LYS A 109 2.55 3.91 -16.04
C LYS A 109 1.08 3.57 -16.13
N GLY A 110 0.57 2.77 -15.20
CA GLY A 110 -0.83 2.34 -15.21
C GLY A 110 -1.05 0.93 -15.75
N ASN A 111 0.03 0.17 -15.96
CA ASN A 111 -0.02 -1.23 -16.36
C ASN A 111 0.54 -2.11 -15.22
N PRO A 112 -0.31 -2.80 -14.45
CA PRO A 112 0.14 -3.58 -13.29
C PRO A 112 1.10 -4.72 -13.64
N ASN A 113 1.04 -5.25 -14.86
CA ASN A 113 1.88 -6.35 -15.33
C ASN A 113 3.20 -5.89 -15.97
N LEU A 114 3.44 -4.57 -16.04
CA LEU A 114 4.69 -4.05 -16.57
C LEU A 114 5.86 -4.51 -15.70
N VAL A 115 6.82 -5.21 -16.32
CA VAL A 115 8.04 -5.63 -15.65
C VAL A 115 9.01 -4.44 -15.61
N ILE A 116 9.36 -4.00 -14.38
CA ILE A 116 10.27 -2.89 -14.13
C ILE A 116 11.72 -3.39 -14.04
N LYS A 117 11.91 -4.56 -13.39
CA LYS A 117 13.23 -5.20 -13.24
C LYS A 117 13.08 -6.72 -13.36
N GLN A 118 13.94 -7.31 -14.17
CA GLN A 118 14.03 -8.76 -14.31
C GLN A 118 15.13 -9.30 -13.40
N TYR A 119 14.82 -10.35 -12.65
CA TYR A 119 15.78 -11.11 -11.87
C TYR A 119 16.09 -12.43 -12.58
N GLY A 120 17.38 -12.70 -12.88
CA GLY A 120 17.82 -14.03 -13.33
C GLY A 120 17.78 -14.27 -14.85
N GLY A 121 17.73 -13.24 -15.69
CA GLY A 121 18.02 -13.36 -17.12
C GLY A 121 19.43 -12.86 -17.42
N ALA A 122 20.21 -13.59 -18.25
CA ALA A 122 21.42 -13.04 -18.86
C ALA A 122 21.06 -11.70 -19.51
N ALA A 123 21.89 -10.67 -19.28
CA ALA A 123 21.70 -9.37 -19.91
C ALA A 123 21.50 -9.57 -21.42
N PRO A 124 20.50 -8.93 -22.06
CA PRO A 124 20.42 -8.93 -23.50
C PRO A 124 21.69 -8.29 -24.01
N ALA A 125 22.44 -9.00 -24.88
CA ALA A 125 23.59 -8.48 -25.55
C ALA A 125 23.16 -7.20 -26.27
N GLU A 126 23.75 -6.07 -25.90
CA GLU A 126 23.63 -4.83 -26.66
C GLU A 126 24.23 -5.05 -28.05
N GLY A 127 23.38 -4.93 -29.05
CA GLY A 127 23.82 -4.76 -30.42
C GLY A 127 23.48 -5.93 -31.34
N GLU A 128 22.28 -5.89 -31.91
CA GLU A 128 22.11 -6.24 -33.32
C GLU A 128 20.91 -5.47 -33.88
N ASN A 129 21.27 -4.52 -34.70
CA ASN A 129 20.41 -3.76 -35.59
C ASN A 129 19.77 -4.71 -36.62
N PRO A 130 18.45 -4.68 -36.86
CA PRO A 130 17.87 -5.48 -37.92
C PRO A 130 17.95 -4.70 -39.25
N GLU A 131 19.06 -4.77 -39.94
CA GLU A 131 19.08 -4.45 -41.36
C GLU A 131 19.47 -5.69 -42.18
N ASN A 132 18.46 -6.12 -42.91
CA ASN A 132 18.53 -6.67 -44.28
C ASN A 132 19.54 -7.80 -44.55
N ASN A 133 19.03 -9.00 -44.78
CA ASN A 133 19.38 -9.69 -46.05
C ASN A 133 18.44 -10.82 -46.39
N ASN A 134 17.71 -10.59 -47.49
CA ASN A 134 17.21 -11.62 -48.40
C ASN A 134 18.40 -12.41 -48.93
N GLU A 135 18.32 -13.75 -48.96
CA GLU A 135 18.56 -14.55 -50.16
C GLU A 135 18.66 -16.06 -49.82
N ASN A 136 17.76 -16.75 -50.41
CA ASN A 136 17.59 -18.13 -50.89
C ASN A 136 18.49 -19.29 -50.37
N PRO A 137 17.83 -20.47 -50.26
CA PRO A 137 18.45 -21.79 -50.08
C PRO A 137 18.72 -22.46 -51.46
N PRO A 138 19.19 -23.63 -51.65
CA PRO A 138 19.60 -24.83 -50.96
C PRO A 138 20.86 -25.51 -51.63
N PRO A 139 21.22 -26.78 -51.61
CA PRO A 139 20.36 -27.99 -51.69
C PRO A 139 20.77 -29.16 -50.78
N GLU A 140 19.85 -30.12 -50.77
CA GLU A 140 19.93 -31.48 -50.27
C GLU A 140 21.06 -32.32 -50.85
N ASN A 141 21.58 -33.28 -50.12
CA ASN A 141 21.36 -34.71 -50.24
C ASN A 141 22.44 -35.55 -49.52
N PRO A 142 22.37 -36.88 -49.50
CA PRO A 142 21.92 -37.69 -48.38
C PRO A 142 22.92 -38.81 -47.99
N GLU A 143 22.39 -39.75 -47.17
CA GLU A 143 22.86 -41.14 -46.94
C GLU A 143 23.90 -41.37 -45.82
N ASN A 144 23.42 -41.83 -44.65
CA ASN A 144 23.28 -43.24 -44.18
C ASN A 144 24.58 -43.97 -43.79
N PRO A 145 24.59 -45.06 -43.03
CA PRO A 145 23.81 -45.42 -41.81
C PRO A 145 24.71 -46.00 -40.68
N GLU A 146 24.02 -46.27 -39.51
CA GLU A 146 24.35 -47.33 -38.54
C GLU A 146 25.70 -47.35 -37.82
N GLU A 147 25.59 -47.24 -36.48
CA GLU A 147 26.07 -48.31 -35.60
C GLU A 147 25.55 -48.14 -34.16
N ASN A 148 24.84 -49.17 -33.75
CA ASN A 148 24.46 -49.53 -32.39
C ASN A 148 25.71 -49.72 -31.50
N LYS A 149 25.69 -49.17 -30.24
CA LYS A 149 26.23 -49.86 -29.08
C LYS A 149 25.67 -49.33 -27.74
N PRO A 150 25.78 -50.12 -26.67
CA PRO A 150 24.69 -50.26 -25.72
C PRO A 150 24.85 -49.43 -24.41
N ALA A 151 23.75 -49.34 -23.72
CA ALA A 151 23.62 -48.81 -22.37
C ALA A 151 24.64 -49.32 -21.37
N THR A 152 25.37 -48.40 -20.75
CA THR A 152 26.15 -48.68 -19.54
C THR A 152 25.41 -48.14 -18.34
N THR A 153 24.83 -49.06 -17.57
CA THR A 153 24.27 -48.89 -16.25
C THR A 153 25.38 -48.41 -15.32
N ASN A 154 25.35 -47.16 -14.88
CA ASN A 154 26.14 -46.73 -13.73
C ASN A 154 25.40 -47.04 -12.46
N ILE A 155 25.97 -47.97 -11.73
CA ILE A 155 25.67 -48.35 -10.36
C ILE A 155 26.03 -47.12 -9.50
N GLN A 156 25.04 -46.57 -8.82
CA GLN A 156 25.23 -45.55 -7.80
C GLN A 156 25.83 -46.21 -6.54
N ASP A 157 26.97 -45.74 -6.13
CA ASP A 157 27.57 -46.01 -4.81
C ASP A 157 26.69 -45.33 -3.73
N PRO A 158 26.31 -46.03 -2.67
CA PRO A 158 25.44 -45.55 -1.61
C PRO A 158 26.15 -44.78 -0.48
N ASP A 159 27.36 -44.28 -0.66
CA ASP A 159 28.12 -43.65 0.42
C ASP A 159 28.72 -42.27 0.02
N ALA A 160 27.92 -41.43 -0.68
CA ALA A 160 28.24 -40.03 -0.81
C ALA A 160 27.67 -39.31 0.41
N SER A 161 28.53 -38.94 1.35
CA SER A 161 28.21 -38.03 2.45
C SER A 161 27.53 -36.76 1.89
N VAL A 162 26.28 -36.57 2.26
CA VAL A 162 25.51 -35.35 2.00
C VAL A 162 26.25 -34.24 2.74
N ASP A 163 26.80 -33.31 2.01
CA ASP A 163 27.41 -32.09 2.55
C ASP A 163 26.29 -31.21 3.10
N ASP A 164 26.02 -31.30 4.40
CA ASP A 164 24.98 -30.57 5.12
C ASP A 164 25.20 -29.04 5.12
N ASN A 165 26.25 -28.55 4.44
CA ASN A 165 26.60 -27.14 4.29
C ASN A 165 26.42 -26.59 2.86
N ALA A 166 25.76 -27.32 1.96
CA ALA A 166 25.40 -26.71 0.68
C ALA A 166 24.38 -25.59 0.91
N PRO A 167 24.64 -24.34 0.47
CA PRO A 167 23.68 -23.27 0.61
C PRO A 167 22.39 -23.70 -0.10
N ILE A 168 21.29 -23.67 0.65
CA ILE A 168 19.95 -23.93 0.12
C ILE A 168 19.77 -22.97 -1.07
N PRO A 169 19.49 -23.47 -2.30
CA PRO A 169 19.31 -22.59 -3.44
C PRO A 169 18.17 -21.61 -3.13
N GLU A 170 18.51 -20.32 -3.14
CA GLU A 170 17.52 -19.25 -2.97
C GLU A 170 16.42 -19.45 -4.02
N PRO A 171 15.14 -19.35 -3.62
CA PRO A 171 14.04 -19.45 -4.59
C PRO A 171 14.24 -18.41 -5.70
N PRO A 172 13.90 -18.74 -6.94
CA PRO A 172 14.05 -17.79 -8.05
C PRO A 172 13.28 -16.50 -7.73
N LYS A 173 13.99 -15.38 -7.73
CA LYS A 173 13.37 -14.08 -7.46
C LYS A 173 12.37 -13.78 -8.57
N GLU A 174 11.14 -13.52 -8.21
CA GLU A 174 10.10 -13.10 -9.15
C GLU A 174 10.47 -11.76 -9.78
N ASN A 175 10.08 -11.54 -11.03
CA ASN A 175 10.30 -10.27 -11.70
C ASN A 175 9.60 -9.14 -10.96
N PHE A 176 10.29 -8.01 -10.80
CA PHE A 176 9.72 -6.84 -10.17
C PHE A 176 8.74 -6.13 -11.12
N THR A 177 7.45 -6.19 -10.81
CA THR A 177 6.35 -5.61 -11.60
C THR A 177 5.86 -4.28 -11.03
N GLU A 178 5.13 -3.51 -11.85
CA GLU A 178 4.49 -2.27 -11.41
C GLU A 178 3.46 -2.51 -10.29
N LYS A 179 2.79 -3.67 -10.29
CA LYS A 179 1.88 -4.08 -9.22
C LYS A 179 2.60 -4.18 -7.87
N LEU A 180 3.82 -4.71 -7.83
CA LEU A 180 4.65 -4.76 -6.62
C LEU A 180 5.08 -3.36 -6.17
N LYS A 181 5.51 -2.52 -7.11
CA LYS A 181 5.83 -1.12 -6.82
C LYS A 181 4.64 -0.37 -6.23
N LEU A 182 3.47 -0.51 -6.83
CA LEU A 182 2.23 0.09 -6.34
C LEU A 182 1.91 -0.37 -4.90
N SER A 183 2.02 -1.67 -4.64
CA SER A 183 1.77 -2.22 -3.30
C SER A 183 2.72 -1.63 -2.25
N TYR A 184 4.01 -1.51 -2.57
CA TYR A 184 4.98 -0.87 -1.69
C TYR A 184 4.64 0.59 -1.41
N LEU A 185 4.38 1.38 -2.46
CA LEU A 185 4.02 2.80 -2.34
C LEU A 185 2.78 3.00 -1.47
N VAL A 186 1.73 2.24 -1.73
CA VAL A 186 0.47 2.34 -0.99
C VAL A 186 0.68 2.05 0.50
N ARG A 187 1.44 1.01 0.83
CA ARG A 187 1.74 0.65 2.23
C ARG A 187 2.59 1.69 2.92
N GLN A 188 3.57 2.26 2.22
CA GLN A 188 4.43 3.31 2.77
C GLN A 188 3.63 4.59 3.01
N ILE A 189 2.80 5.01 2.05
CA ILE A 189 1.92 6.17 2.22
C ILE A 189 0.94 5.94 3.36
N ASP A 190 0.31 4.76 3.42
CA ASP A 190 -0.64 4.42 4.50
C ASP A 190 0.03 4.43 5.88
N TYR A 191 1.24 3.91 5.99
CA TYR A 191 2.00 3.94 7.23
C TYR A 191 2.27 5.35 7.72
N ASP A 192 2.63 6.27 6.82
CA ASP A 192 2.99 7.64 7.17
C ASP A 192 1.77 8.56 7.31
N THR A 193 0.63 8.26 6.66
CA THR A 193 -0.47 9.23 6.54
C THR A 193 -1.81 8.80 7.11
N ASN A 194 -2.06 7.51 7.33
CA ASN A 194 -3.37 7.07 7.82
C ASN A 194 -3.59 7.53 9.26
N ILE A 195 -4.50 8.50 9.44
CA ILE A 195 -4.78 9.12 10.73
C ILE A 195 -6.28 9.05 11.08
N PHE A 196 -6.54 9.14 12.38
CA PHE A 196 -7.90 9.19 12.92
C PHE A 196 -7.96 10.11 14.15
N PRO A 197 -9.14 10.68 14.50
CA PRO A 197 -9.28 11.52 15.69
C PRO A 197 -9.22 10.68 16.97
N GLU A 198 -8.60 11.24 18.02
CA GLU A 198 -8.50 10.62 19.34
C GLU A 198 -9.87 10.13 19.85
N GLY A 199 -9.90 8.92 20.38
CA GLY A 199 -11.10 8.29 20.91
C GLY A 199 -11.97 7.57 19.86
N ALA A 200 -11.68 7.69 18.55
CA ALA A 200 -12.42 6.94 17.52
C ALA A 200 -12.13 5.44 17.55
N LEU A 201 -10.91 5.08 17.94
CA LEU A 201 -10.49 3.71 18.20
C LEU A 201 -10.09 3.58 19.67
N CYS A 202 -10.27 2.41 20.23
CA CYS A 202 -9.87 2.10 21.61
C CYS A 202 -9.21 0.73 21.67
N LEU A 203 -8.28 0.59 22.62
CA LEU A 203 -7.74 -0.70 23.03
C LEU A 203 -8.67 -1.27 24.11
N THR A 204 -9.15 -2.48 23.90
CA THR A 204 -9.98 -3.18 24.91
C THR A 204 -9.10 -3.82 25.98
N THR A 205 -9.72 -4.28 27.08
CA THR A 205 -9.03 -5.03 28.13
C THR A 205 -8.41 -6.33 27.61
N ASP A 206 -8.96 -6.87 26.54
CA ASP A 206 -8.44 -8.07 25.86
C ASP A 206 -7.28 -7.75 24.90
N HIS A 207 -6.78 -6.51 24.94
CA HIS A 207 -5.71 -5.98 24.08
C HIS A 207 -6.05 -5.97 22.58
N GLU A 208 -7.32 -5.93 22.23
CA GLU A 208 -7.77 -5.76 20.86
C GLU A 208 -8.06 -4.29 20.55
N ILE A 209 -7.68 -3.85 19.36
CA ILE A 209 -8.06 -2.53 18.85
C ILE A 209 -9.45 -2.64 18.23
N ARG A 210 -10.39 -1.83 18.70
CA ARG A 210 -11.76 -1.80 18.19
C ARG A 210 -12.24 -0.38 17.93
N VAL A 211 -13.23 -0.28 17.04
CA VAL A 211 -13.93 1.00 16.81
C VAL A 211 -14.74 1.36 18.04
N ASN A 212 -14.51 2.54 18.57
CA ASN A 212 -15.25 3.05 19.73
C ASN A 212 -16.67 3.47 19.31
N LYS A 213 -17.65 2.67 19.68
CA LYS A 213 -19.08 2.96 19.41
C LYS A 213 -19.59 4.21 20.13
N SER A 214 -18.97 4.57 21.25
CA SER A 214 -19.33 5.73 22.07
C SER A 214 -18.67 7.03 21.60
N PHE A 215 -17.77 6.98 20.62
CA PHE A 215 -17.15 8.17 20.06
C PHE A 215 -18.19 9.13 19.48
N LYS A 216 -18.14 10.38 19.89
CA LYS A 216 -19.06 11.45 19.45
C LYS A 216 -18.39 12.53 18.61
N GLY A 217 -17.09 12.34 18.29
CA GLY A 217 -16.26 13.34 17.62
C GLY A 217 -15.51 14.23 18.60
N LEU A 218 -14.50 14.93 18.08
CA LEU A 218 -13.78 15.96 18.84
C LEU A 218 -14.68 17.18 19.06
N CYS A 219 -14.55 17.83 20.22
CA CYS A 219 -15.25 19.09 20.48
C CYS A 219 -14.61 20.25 19.73
N LYS A 220 -15.33 21.35 19.59
CA LYS A 220 -14.89 22.54 18.83
C LYS A 220 -13.58 23.17 19.37
N GLU A 221 -13.27 22.96 20.63
CA GLU A 221 -12.05 23.45 21.26
C GLU A 221 -10.83 22.63 20.85
N ASN A 222 -11.01 21.33 20.69
CA ASN A 222 -9.92 20.37 20.43
C ASN A 222 -9.71 20.05 18.96
N ILE A 223 -10.67 20.38 18.11
CA ILE A 223 -10.62 20.01 16.68
C ILE A 223 -9.44 20.65 15.93
N GLY A 224 -8.91 21.76 16.46
CA GLY A 224 -7.74 22.46 15.90
C GLY A 224 -6.40 22.00 16.47
N ASN A 225 -6.40 21.06 17.40
CA ASN A 225 -5.16 20.57 18.01
C ASN A 225 -4.66 19.33 17.29
N MET A 226 -3.45 19.40 16.71
CA MET A 226 -2.83 18.28 15.99
C MET A 226 -2.55 17.08 16.89
N GLU A 227 -2.29 17.27 18.19
CA GLU A 227 -2.08 16.17 19.14
C GLU A 227 -3.30 15.25 19.30
N LYS A 228 -4.48 15.73 18.87
CA LYS A 228 -5.74 14.95 18.91
C LYS A 228 -5.95 14.08 17.68
N PHE A 229 -4.98 14.01 16.80
CA PHE A 229 -4.99 13.12 15.63
C PHE A 229 -3.88 12.09 15.76
N LEU A 230 -4.25 10.82 15.66
CA LEU A 230 -3.39 9.68 15.93
C LEU A 230 -3.19 8.86 14.67
N HIS A 231 -2.02 8.25 14.52
CA HIS A 231 -1.71 7.35 13.42
C HIS A 231 -2.36 5.99 13.56
N PHE A 232 -2.97 5.52 12.48
CA PHE A 232 -3.49 4.17 12.36
C PHE A 232 -2.42 3.23 11.78
N ARG A 233 -1.35 3.02 12.54
CA ARG A 233 -0.23 2.16 12.18
C ARG A 233 0.22 1.30 13.35
N ARG A 234 0.93 0.21 13.02
CA ARG A 234 1.52 -0.67 14.04
C ARG A 234 2.52 0.12 14.87
N VAL A 235 2.38 0.05 16.16
CA VAL A 235 3.27 0.75 17.10
C VAL A 235 4.63 0.05 17.23
N SER A 236 5.64 0.78 17.72
CA SER A 236 6.98 0.25 17.96
C SER A 236 6.95 -0.88 18.99
N GLN A 237 7.97 -1.77 18.95
CA GLN A 237 8.07 -2.90 19.89
C GLN A 237 8.16 -2.41 21.34
N GLU A 238 8.92 -1.35 21.60
CA GLU A 238 9.04 -0.74 22.94
C GLU A 238 7.68 -0.34 23.52
N LYS A 239 6.83 0.26 22.69
CA LYS A 239 5.47 0.64 23.10
C LYS A 239 4.57 -0.56 23.32
N ARG A 240 4.72 -1.62 22.51
CA ARG A 240 4.02 -2.90 22.71
C ARG A 240 4.38 -3.55 24.03
N ASP A 241 5.66 -3.54 24.40
CA ASP A 241 6.14 -4.12 25.67
C ASP A 241 5.59 -3.33 26.87
N LEU A 242 5.43 -2.01 26.76
CA LEU A 242 4.77 -1.19 27.76
C LEU A 242 3.27 -1.53 27.91
N ILE A 243 2.59 -1.82 26.80
CA ILE A 243 1.16 -2.16 26.81
C ILE A 243 0.90 -3.53 27.43
N ASN A 244 1.86 -4.46 27.36
CA ASN A 244 1.76 -5.76 28.00
C ASN A 244 1.89 -5.73 29.52
N GLN A 245 2.21 -4.57 30.12
CA GLN A 245 2.25 -4.43 31.58
C GLN A 245 0.84 -4.38 32.18
N PRO A 246 0.64 -4.85 33.41
CA PRO A 246 -0.62 -4.71 34.12
C PRO A 246 -1.05 -3.24 34.19
N ASP A 247 -2.33 -2.98 33.96
CA ASP A 247 -2.94 -1.63 33.96
C ASP A 247 -2.44 -0.63 32.89
N ALA A 248 -1.63 -1.07 31.94
CA ALA A 248 -1.07 -0.22 30.89
C ALA A 248 -2.15 0.40 30.01
N VAL A 249 -3.24 -0.32 29.75
CA VAL A 249 -4.39 0.15 28.96
C VAL A 249 -4.99 1.44 29.53
N PHE A 250 -4.89 1.66 30.84
CA PHE A 250 -5.40 2.86 31.52
C PHE A 250 -4.37 3.99 31.63
N ARG A 251 -3.08 3.70 31.36
CA ARG A 251 -1.98 4.64 31.57
C ARG A 251 -1.40 5.20 30.29
N TYR A 252 -1.40 4.41 29.22
CA TYR A 252 -0.71 4.76 27.97
C TYR A 252 -1.67 4.73 26.80
N ASP A 253 -1.61 5.76 25.97
CA ASP A 253 -2.22 5.71 24.65
C ASP A 253 -1.36 4.80 23.75
N ILE A 254 -1.98 3.80 23.15
CA ILE A 254 -1.32 2.87 22.25
C ILE A 254 -0.86 3.54 20.95
N PHE A 255 -1.58 4.58 20.52
CA PHE A 255 -1.32 5.22 19.24
C PHE A 255 -0.34 6.40 19.38
N ASP A 256 0.38 6.69 18.30
CA ASP A 256 1.25 7.86 18.22
C ASP A 256 0.49 9.04 17.62
N ASP A 257 0.62 10.21 18.22
CA ASP A 257 0.08 11.43 17.65
C ASP A 257 0.97 11.94 16.49
N ILE A 258 0.35 12.69 15.57
CA ILE A 258 1.03 13.19 14.36
C ILE A 258 2.13 14.21 14.65
N THR A 259 2.18 14.78 15.85
CA THR A 259 3.21 15.77 16.23
C THR A 259 4.55 15.12 16.55
N LYS A 260 4.55 13.80 16.82
CA LYS A 260 5.75 13.02 17.13
C LYS A 260 6.44 12.44 15.90
N ASP A 261 5.94 12.73 14.71
CA ASP A 261 6.58 12.28 13.48
C ASP A 261 8.03 12.75 13.38
N THR A 262 8.89 11.91 12.80
CA THR A 262 10.34 12.12 12.70
C THR A 262 10.66 13.43 11.97
N VAL A 263 9.88 13.73 10.91
CA VAL A 263 9.93 15.01 10.22
C VAL A 263 8.89 15.93 10.87
N LYS A 264 9.34 16.83 11.73
CA LYS A 264 8.46 17.81 12.35
C LYS A 264 7.87 18.74 11.30
N GLY A 265 6.63 19.21 11.52
CA GLY A 265 5.96 20.09 10.56
C GLY A 265 5.47 19.38 9.30
N SER A 266 5.40 18.04 9.29
CA SER A 266 4.88 17.25 8.18
C SER A 266 3.37 17.39 7.96
N TRP A 267 2.68 18.06 8.88
CA TRP A 267 1.24 18.22 8.84
C TRP A 267 0.83 19.69 8.92
N THR A 268 -0.24 20.01 8.19
CA THR A 268 -0.94 21.29 8.33
C THR A 268 -2.40 21.05 8.68
N ILE A 269 -2.96 21.93 9.51
CA ILE A 269 -4.36 21.90 9.89
C ILE A 269 -5.04 23.21 9.49
N GLU A 270 -6.18 23.11 8.86
CA GLU A 270 -7.03 24.23 8.46
C GLU A 270 -8.40 24.05 9.06
N LEU A 271 -8.93 25.11 9.66
CA LEU A 271 -10.25 25.09 10.27
C LEU A 271 -11.24 25.93 9.46
N ASP A 272 -12.46 25.44 9.36
CA ASP A 272 -13.57 26.27 8.92
C ASP A 272 -13.80 27.46 9.91
N PRO A 273 -14.22 28.65 9.44
CA PRO A 273 -14.49 29.80 10.33
C PRO A 273 -15.42 29.47 11.52
N THR A 274 -16.31 28.52 11.36
CA THR A 274 -17.22 28.06 12.42
C THR A 274 -16.62 27.05 13.39
N LYS A 275 -15.38 26.61 13.15
CA LYS A 275 -14.68 25.55 13.89
C LYS A 275 -15.50 24.24 13.97
N THR A 276 -16.25 23.96 12.91
CA THR A 276 -17.05 22.73 12.82
C THR A 276 -16.37 21.65 12.01
N ILE A 277 -15.48 22.05 11.08
CA ILE A 277 -14.76 21.11 10.20
C ILE A 277 -13.28 21.46 10.25
N CYS A 278 -12.44 20.44 10.40
CA CYS A 278 -11.01 20.56 10.20
C CYS A 278 -10.57 19.76 8.98
N ASN A 279 -9.58 20.28 8.30
CA ASN A 279 -8.90 19.66 7.18
C ASN A 279 -7.41 19.55 7.51
N LEU A 280 -6.88 18.33 7.49
CA LEU A 280 -5.46 18.06 7.67
C LEU A 280 -4.86 17.67 6.32
N ARG A 281 -3.64 18.16 6.08
CA ARG A 281 -2.88 17.82 4.87
C ARG A 281 -1.51 17.31 5.27
N SER A 282 -1.05 16.26 4.63
CA SER A 282 0.33 15.82 4.75
C SER A 282 1.21 16.60 3.78
N LEU A 283 2.28 17.20 4.28
CA LEU A 283 3.32 17.84 3.47
C LEU A 283 4.39 16.83 3.05
N LEU A 284 4.52 15.73 3.79
CA LEU A 284 5.44 14.63 3.48
C LEU A 284 4.95 13.83 2.26
N TRP A 285 3.64 13.60 2.17
CA TRP A 285 2.98 12.93 1.05
C TRP A 285 1.91 13.87 0.47
N PRO A 286 2.32 14.80 -0.43
CA PRO A 286 1.38 15.70 -1.07
C PRO A 286 0.24 14.97 -1.75
N GLY A 287 -0.98 15.41 -1.48
CA GLY A 287 -2.20 14.74 -1.97
C GLY A 287 -2.92 13.90 -0.91
N TYR A 288 -2.39 13.75 0.30
CA TYR A 288 -3.17 13.18 1.41
C TYR A 288 -3.95 14.26 2.14
N PHE A 289 -5.25 14.01 2.27
CA PHE A 289 -6.21 14.88 2.93
C PHE A 289 -7.02 14.08 3.94
N ALA A 290 -7.17 14.62 5.15
CA ALA A 290 -8.06 14.08 6.15
C ALA A 290 -9.00 15.16 6.66
N VAL A 291 -10.27 14.82 6.80
CA VAL A 291 -11.32 15.74 7.26
C VAL A 291 -12.04 15.12 8.44
N HIS A 292 -12.31 15.95 9.45
CA HIS A 292 -13.14 15.59 10.59
C HIS A 292 -14.18 16.67 10.87
N GLN A 293 -15.41 16.25 11.18
CA GLN A 293 -16.50 17.13 11.56
C GLN A 293 -16.71 17.07 13.07
N SER A 294 -16.55 18.22 13.75
CA SER A 294 -16.71 18.37 15.20
C SER A 294 -18.06 17.84 15.69
N GLY A 295 -18.03 17.16 16.85
CA GLY A 295 -19.24 16.63 17.48
C GLY A 295 -19.95 15.53 16.71
N THR A 296 -19.29 14.96 15.70
CA THR A 296 -19.83 13.86 14.91
C THR A 296 -18.83 12.71 14.79
N LYS A 297 -19.34 11.52 14.46
CA LYS A 297 -18.47 10.36 14.17
C LYS A 297 -17.78 10.43 12.79
N ASN A 298 -18.08 11.48 12.03
CA ASN A 298 -17.64 11.59 10.64
C ASN A 298 -16.18 12.04 10.59
N TYR A 299 -15.32 11.15 10.15
CA TYR A 299 -13.96 11.44 9.74
C TYR A 299 -13.59 10.58 8.55
N CYS A 300 -12.81 11.12 7.68
CA CYS A 300 -12.32 10.41 6.50
C CYS A 300 -10.93 10.89 6.13
N GLY A 301 -10.15 10.00 5.54
CA GLY A 301 -8.88 10.29 4.89
C GLY A 301 -8.91 9.76 3.47
N VAL A 302 -8.19 10.42 2.57
CA VAL A 302 -8.01 10.00 1.19
C VAL A 302 -6.67 10.48 0.65
N TYR A 303 -6.09 9.68 -0.20
CA TYR A 303 -4.90 10.05 -0.97
C TYR A 303 -5.27 10.32 -2.43
N LEU A 304 -4.96 11.51 -2.92
CA LEU A 304 -5.18 11.94 -4.32
C LEU A 304 -3.90 12.61 -4.83
N GLY A 305 -2.81 11.88 -4.83
CA GLY A 305 -1.48 12.36 -5.20
C GLY A 305 -0.72 11.38 -6.09
N ASN A 306 0.41 11.80 -6.61
CA ASN A 306 1.23 11.10 -7.62
C ASN A 306 2.20 10.04 -7.05
N GLY A 307 2.12 9.72 -5.77
CA GLY A 307 2.99 8.69 -5.17
C GLY A 307 4.41 9.16 -4.86
N PHE A 308 4.69 10.46 -4.93
CA PHE A 308 6.03 10.98 -4.61
C PHE A 308 6.09 11.53 -3.19
N LYS A 309 7.10 11.07 -2.47
CA LYS A 309 7.43 11.58 -1.14
C LYS A 309 8.18 12.90 -1.26
N ASN A 310 7.81 13.90 -0.48
CA ASN A 310 8.55 15.16 -0.40
C ASN A 310 9.83 14.97 0.43
N ALA A 311 10.91 14.59 -0.24
CA ALA A 311 12.20 14.36 0.40
C ALA A 311 12.87 15.66 0.87
N GLU A 312 12.46 16.82 0.34
CA GLU A 312 13.03 18.13 0.67
C GLU A 312 12.39 18.74 1.91
N LEU A 313 11.28 18.20 2.39
CA LEU A 313 10.53 18.74 3.52
C LEU A 313 11.41 19.03 4.76
N PRO A 314 12.36 18.15 5.18
CA PRO A 314 13.22 18.43 6.33
C PRO A 314 14.09 19.68 6.19
N PHE A 315 14.30 20.15 4.95
CA PHE A 315 15.10 21.34 4.64
C PHE A 315 14.25 22.59 4.40
N MET A 316 12.92 22.45 4.37
CA MET A 316 11.96 23.52 4.11
C MET A 316 11.38 24.12 5.40
N ILE A 317 11.64 23.50 6.56
CA ILE A 317 11.05 23.82 7.88
C ILE A 317 12.08 24.49 8.76
#